data_791a1db7cf0722bd12e9ff4f39193492
#
_entry.id   791a1db7cf0722bd12e9ff4f39193492
#
_cell.length_a   1.000
_cell.length_b   1.000
_cell.length_c   1.000
_cell.angle_alpha   90.00
_cell.angle_beta   90.00
_cell.angle_gamma   90.00
#
_symmetry.space_group_name_H-M   'P 1'
#
loop_
_entity.id
_entity.type
_entity.pdbx_description
1 polymer ?
#
loop_
_entity_poly.entity_id
_entity_poly.type
_entity_poly.pdbx_seq_one_letter_code
_entity_poly.pdbx_strand_id
1 'polypeptide(L)'
;LQDKIRTCPRIIINETLESRVQVTLEDYVVGPLEEYRQHFGEQQGLHFLGEELLAAMDRIRRRLGGLRHQQLRQLLSEALAVQAISGDTDLHQDWIRILLRDYYDPMYDYMLSHREGDIVFEGSRDEVMAFLEERQTPEA
;
A
#
# COMPACT_ATOMS: atom_id res chain seq x y z
N LEU A 1 18.10 -16.02 5.15
CA LEU A 1 16.91 -15.51 4.52
C LEU A 1 15.67 -16.15 5.08
N GLN A 2 15.73 -17.41 5.31
CA GLN A 2 14.62 -18.12 5.90
C GLN A 2 14.30 -17.58 7.27
N ASP A 3 15.31 -17.29 8.07
CA ASP A 3 15.07 -16.75 9.38
C ASP A 3 14.49 -15.37 9.28
N LYS A 4 14.96 -14.59 8.33
CA LYS A 4 14.44 -13.26 8.15
C LYS A 4 12.98 -13.32 7.73
N ILE A 5 12.65 -14.23 6.84
CA ILE A 5 11.29 -14.39 6.41
C ILE A 5 10.39 -14.77 7.57
N ARG A 6 10.92 -15.64 8.43
CA ARG A 6 10.14 -16.11 9.56
C ARG A 6 9.84 -15.03 10.56
N THR A 7 10.75 -14.06 10.74
CA THR A 7 10.55 -13.05 11.75
C THR A 7 9.86 -11.81 11.22
N CYS A 8 9.97 -11.51 9.94
CA CYS A 8 9.41 -10.28 9.40
C CYS A 8 7.93 -10.10 9.67
N PRO A 9 7.07 -11.10 9.50
CA PRO A 9 5.65 -10.90 9.77
C PRO A 9 5.39 -10.49 11.21
N ARG A 10 6.14 -11.04 12.16
CA ARG A 10 5.97 -10.65 13.53
C ARG A 10 6.40 -9.22 13.74
N ILE A 11 7.47 -8.79 13.08
CA ILE A 11 7.92 -7.43 13.18
C ILE A 11 6.86 -6.49 12.62
N ILE A 12 6.26 -6.84 11.50
CA ILE A 12 5.22 -6.02 10.91
C ILE A 12 4.04 -5.89 11.85
N ILE A 13 3.63 -6.99 12.45
CA ILE A 13 2.49 -6.98 13.35
C ILE A 13 2.76 -6.13 14.57
N ASN A 14 4.01 -6.15 15.05
CA ASN A 14 4.35 -5.41 16.25
C ASN A 14 4.71 -3.95 15.99
N GLU A 15 4.89 -3.54 14.76
CA GLU A 15 5.16 -2.14 14.45
C GLU A 15 3.90 -1.34 14.67
N THR A 16 4.06 -0.10 15.09
CA THR A 16 2.89 0.75 15.26
C THR A 16 2.30 1.06 13.89
N LEU A 17 1.04 1.39 13.88
CA LEU A 17 0.38 1.75 12.64
C LEU A 17 1.06 2.97 12.02
N GLU A 18 1.38 3.97 12.82
CA GLU A 18 2.01 5.17 12.29
C GLU A 18 3.37 4.91 11.68
N SER A 19 4.14 4.03 12.26
CA SER A 19 5.42 3.65 11.70
C SER A 19 5.24 3.00 10.33
N ARG A 20 4.25 2.12 10.22
CA ARG A 20 3.99 1.44 8.96
C ARG A 20 3.45 2.40 7.91
N VAL A 21 2.69 3.42 8.33
CA VAL A 21 2.22 4.44 7.41
C VAL A 21 3.40 5.15 6.77
N GLN A 22 4.39 5.53 7.61
CA GLN A 22 5.55 6.23 7.08
C GLN A 22 6.35 5.37 6.10
N VAL A 23 6.55 4.11 6.43
CA VAL A 23 7.30 3.24 5.54
C VAL A 23 6.53 3.02 4.24
N THR A 24 5.22 2.86 4.31
CA THR A 24 4.42 2.65 3.12
C THR A 24 4.45 3.90 2.23
N LEU A 25 4.39 5.07 2.84
CA LEU A 25 4.49 6.32 2.10
C LEU A 25 5.82 6.35 1.33
N GLU A 26 6.89 6.01 2.00
CA GLU A 26 8.20 6.02 1.37
C GLU A 26 8.27 5.00 0.24
N ASP A 27 7.79 3.81 0.48
CA ASP A 27 7.93 2.71 -0.47
C ASP A 27 7.02 2.83 -1.69
N TYR A 28 5.85 3.40 -1.52
CA TYR A 28 4.88 3.40 -2.61
C TYR A 28 4.60 4.77 -3.22
N VAL A 29 5.02 5.83 -2.59
CA VAL A 29 4.79 7.17 -3.11
C VAL A 29 6.12 7.87 -3.39
N VAL A 30 6.92 8.06 -2.37
CA VAL A 30 8.12 8.90 -2.49
C VAL A 30 9.17 8.23 -3.35
N GLY A 31 9.47 6.97 -3.07
CA GLY A 31 10.47 6.24 -3.84
C GLY A 31 10.13 6.10 -5.31
N PRO A 32 8.94 5.57 -5.62
CA PRO A 32 8.55 5.43 -7.01
C PRO A 32 8.48 6.77 -7.75
N LEU A 33 8.06 7.83 -7.07
CA LEU A 33 8.00 9.14 -7.71
C LEU A 33 9.38 9.57 -8.14
N GLU A 34 10.38 9.34 -7.32
CA GLU A 34 11.74 9.72 -7.65
C GLU A 34 12.21 9.01 -8.91
N GLU A 35 11.91 7.73 -9.03
CA GLU A 35 12.25 6.97 -10.19
C GLU A 35 11.56 7.47 -11.43
N TYR A 36 10.26 7.71 -11.33
CA TYR A 36 9.52 8.22 -12.47
C TYR A 36 9.97 9.60 -12.88
N ARG A 37 10.35 10.41 -11.89
CA ARG A 37 10.80 11.76 -12.15
C ARG A 37 12.11 11.74 -12.96
N GLN A 38 12.97 10.83 -12.63
CA GLN A 38 14.23 10.73 -13.34
C GLN A 38 14.04 10.29 -14.79
N HIS A 39 13.05 9.45 -15.04
CA HIS A 39 12.82 8.95 -16.38
C HIS A 39 11.91 9.84 -17.22
N PHE A 40 10.96 10.49 -16.62
CA PHE A 40 9.91 11.18 -17.36
C PHE A 40 9.76 12.66 -17.01
N GLY A 41 10.48 13.16 -16.04
CA GLY A 41 10.36 14.55 -15.63
C GLY A 41 9.33 14.72 -14.54
N GLU A 42 9.25 15.95 -14.03
CA GLU A 42 8.44 16.25 -12.86
C GLU A 42 6.94 15.98 -13.06
N GLN A 43 6.38 16.59 -14.09
CA GLN A 43 4.93 16.48 -14.29
C GLN A 43 4.52 15.09 -14.77
N GLN A 44 5.25 14.55 -15.70
CA GLN A 44 4.93 13.23 -16.23
C GLN A 44 5.15 12.15 -15.16
N GLY A 45 6.19 12.31 -14.34
CA GLY A 45 6.45 11.36 -13.28
C GLY A 45 5.31 11.28 -12.30
N LEU A 46 4.80 12.44 -11.88
CA LEU A 46 3.68 12.45 -10.94
C LEU A 46 2.43 11.88 -11.59
N HIS A 47 2.23 12.17 -12.87
CA HIS A 47 1.07 11.64 -13.57
C HIS A 47 1.10 10.11 -13.59
N PHE A 48 2.25 9.52 -13.91
CA PHE A 48 2.35 8.07 -13.95
C PHE A 48 2.19 7.45 -12.56
N LEU A 49 2.73 8.10 -11.54
CA LEU A 49 2.55 7.61 -10.19
C LEU A 49 1.06 7.61 -9.82
N GLY A 50 0.37 8.69 -10.14
CA GLY A 50 -1.04 8.81 -9.83
C GLY A 50 -1.86 7.73 -10.53
N GLU A 51 -1.57 7.47 -11.80
CA GLU A 51 -2.27 6.44 -12.54
C GLU A 51 -2.04 5.06 -11.92
N GLU A 52 -0.82 4.80 -11.50
CA GLU A 52 -0.50 3.52 -10.88
C GLU A 52 -1.24 3.34 -9.55
N LEU A 53 -1.24 4.37 -8.73
CA LEU A 53 -1.89 4.27 -7.42
C LEU A 53 -3.39 4.14 -7.55
N LEU A 54 -4.00 4.88 -8.48
CA LEU A 54 -5.43 4.78 -8.69
C LEU A 54 -5.80 3.42 -9.25
N ALA A 55 -4.99 2.89 -10.16
CA ALA A 55 -5.26 1.57 -10.70
C ALA A 55 -5.15 0.49 -9.63
N ALA A 56 -4.17 0.63 -8.74
CA ALA A 56 -4.01 -0.33 -7.66
C ALA A 56 -5.22 -0.28 -6.73
N MET A 57 -5.72 0.91 -6.42
CA MET A 57 -6.88 1.06 -5.57
C MET A 57 -8.11 0.42 -6.22
N ASP A 58 -8.24 0.58 -7.53
CA ASP A 58 -9.39 0.02 -8.24
C ASP A 58 -9.33 -1.50 -8.29
N ARG A 59 -8.13 -2.08 -8.28
CA ARG A 59 -8.00 -3.53 -8.30
C ARG A 59 -8.59 -4.20 -7.06
N ILE A 60 -8.63 -3.49 -5.94
CA ILE A 60 -9.16 -4.06 -4.71
C ILE A 60 -10.55 -3.54 -4.38
N ARG A 61 -11.21 -2.93 -5.35
CA ARG A 61 -12.51 -2.31 -5.12
C ARG A 61 -13.53 -3.28 -4.56
N ARG A 62 -13.60 -4.47 -5.09
CA ARG A 62 -14.57 -5.43 -4.63
C ARG A 62 -14.39 -5.79 -3.17
N ARG A 63 -13.13 -5.93 -2.75
CA ARG A 63 -12.86 -6.31 -1.38
C ARG A 63 -13.04 -5.18 -0.41
N LEU A 64 -12.82 -3.96 -0.86
CA LEU A 64 -13.03 -2.78 -0.01
C LEU A 64 -14.50 -2.47 0.17
N GLY A 65 -15.31 -2.76 -0.84
CA GLY A 65 -16.69 -2.34 -0.83
C GLY A 65 -16.81 -0.95 -1.43
N GLY A 66 -17.97 -0.65 -1.98
CA GLY A 66 -18.17 0.56 -2.77
C GLY A 66 -17.89 1.83 -2.00
N LEU A 67 -18.42 1.95 -0.77
CA LEU A 67 -18.24 3.16 -0.01
C LEU A 67 -16.81 3.40 0.39
N ARG A 68 -16.14 2.37 0.86
CA ARG A 68 -14.75 2.52 1.30
C ARG A 68 -13.84 2.79 0.12
N HIS A 69 -14.09 2.14 -1.00
CA HIS A 69 -13.31 2.39 -2.20
C HIS A 69 -13.46 3.84 -2.64
N GLN A 70 -14.68 4.35 -2.61
CA GLN A 70 -14.95 5.72 -3.02
C GLN A 70 -14.24 6.71 -2.09
N GLN A 71 -14.31 6.46 -0.81
CA GLN A 71 -13.66 7.29 0.18
C GLN A 71 -12.15 7.32 -0.01
N LEU A 72 -11.55 6.14 -0.17
CA LEU A 72 -10.11 6.05 -0.32
C LEU A 72 -9.66 6.66 -1.64
N ARG A 73 -10.42 6.45 -2.69
CA ARG A 73 -10.08 7.01 -3.99
C ARG A 73 -10.12 8.54 -3.95
N GLN A 74 -11.08 9.08 -3.23
CA GLN A 74 -11.17 10.53 -3.10
C GLN A 74 -10.00 11.09 -2.31
N LEU A 75 -9.64 10.45 -1.21
CA LEU A 75 -8.50 10.88 -0.41
C LEU A 75 -7.21 10.81 -1.22
N LEU A 76 -7.05 9.75 -2.00
CA LEU A 76 -5.88 9.61 -2.84
C LEU A 76 -5.84 10.71 -3.90
N SER A 77 -6.97 11.00 -4.52
CA SER A 77 -7.05 12.05 -5.54
C SER A 77 -6.70 13.41 -4.97
N GLU A 78 -7.18 13.70 -3.77
CA GLU A 78 -6.87 14.95 -3.11
C GLU A 78 -5.39 15.03 -2.76
N ALA A 79 -4.82 13.94 -2.28
CA ALA A 79 -3.41 13.90 -1.96
C ALA A 79 -2.54 14.14 -3.19
N LEU A 80 -2.94 13.55 -4.32
CA LEU A 80 -2.20 13.75 -5.56
C LEU A 80 -2.31 15.19 -6.05
N ALA A 81 -3.49 15.80 -5.87
CA ALA A 81 -3.69 17.18 -6.29
C ALA A 81 -2.82 18.14 -5.50
N VAL A 82 -2.75 17.95 -4.18
CA VAL A 82 -1.90 18.78 -3.34
C VAL A 82 -0.45 18.58 -3.69
N GLN A 83 -0.06 17.33 -3.93
CA GLN A 83 1.31 17.02 -4.29
C GLN A 83 1.70 17.68 -5.60
N ALA A 84 0.77 17.75 -6.56
CA ALA A 84 1.05 18.39 -7.84
C ALA A 84 1.30 19.88 -7.70
N ILE A 85 0.64 20.50 -6.72
CA ILE A 85 0.76 21.93 -6.53
C ILE A 85 1.96 22.31 -5.66
N SER A 86 2.14 21.61 -4.55
CA SER A 86 3.13 22.02 -3.55
C SER A 86 4.26 21.01 -3.33
N GLY A 87 4.11 19.80 -3.84
CA GLY A 87 5.08 18.74 -3.57
C GLY A 87 4.87 18.06 -2.23
N ASP A 88 3.88 18.51 -1.45
CA ASP A 88 3.66 17.97 -0.13
C ASP A 88 2.98 16.61 -0.23
N THR A 89 3.49 15.61 0.48
CA THR A 89 2.95 14.27 0.43
C THR A 89 2.22 13.89 1.71
N ASP A 90 2.05 14.82 2.64
CA ASP A 90 1.44 14.50 3.93
C ASP A 90 0.02 13.96 3.83
N LEU A 91 -0.75 14.43 2.88
CA LEU A 91 -2.13 13.97 2.75
C LEU A 91 -2.22 12.50 2.34
N HIS A 92 -1.17 11.96 1.76
CA HIS A 92 -1.18 10.54 1.43
C HIS A 92 -1.27 9.66 2.68
N GLN A 93 -0.86 10.19 3.83
CA GLN A 93 -0.89 9.40 5.05
C GLN A 93 -2.32 8.98 5.41
N ASP A 94 -3.31 9.79 5.10
CA ASP A 94 -4.69 9.49 5.47
C ASP A 94 -5.21 8.25 4.76
N TRP A 95 -5.06 8.18 3.44
CA TRP A 95 -5.58 7.01 2.75
C TRP A 95 -4.74 5.77 3.05
N ILE A 96 -3.45 5.95 3.28
CA ILE A 96 -2.59 4.83 3.63
C ILE A 96 -2.98 4.27 5.00
N ARG A 97 -3.23 5.16 5.96
CA ARG A 97 -3.60 4.74 7.31
C ARG A 97 -4.90 3.94 7.30
N ILE A 98 -5.89 4.43 6.58
CA ILE A 98 -7.17 3.74 6.50
C ILE A 98 -6.99 2.39 5.82
N LEU A 99 -6.22 2.35 4.77
CA LEU A 99 -6.02 1.11 4.02
C LEU A 99 -5.32 0.06 4.88
N LEU A 100 -4.29 0.46 5.61
CA LEU A 100 -3.57 -0.48 6.46
C LEU A 100 -4.45 -0.94 7.63
N ARG A 101 -5.09 0.00 8.31
CA ARG A 101 -5.84 -0.32 9.51
C ARG A 101 -7.10 -1.11 9.21
N ASP A 102 -7.82 -0.70 8.17
CA ASP A 102 -9.14 -1.24 7.94
C ASP A 102 -9.20 -2.36 6.90
N TYR A 103 -8.18 -2.51 6.11
CA TYR A 103 -8.18 -3.52 5.06
C TYR A 103 -7.05 -4.52 5.21
N TYR A 104 -5.80 -4.06 5.22
CA TYR A 104 -4.67 -5.00 5.22
C TYR A 104 -4.48 -5.68 6.57
N ASP A 105 -4.59 -4.94 7.68
CA ASP A 105 -4.39 -5.55 8.99
C ASP A 105 -5.44 -6.62 9.29
N PRO A 106 -6.73 -6.37 9.10
CA PRO A 106 -7.71 -7.43 9.34
C PRO A 106 -7.53 -8.62 8.41
N MET A 107 -7.19 -8.37 7.15
CA MET A 107 -6.98 -9.46 6.21
C MET A 107 -5.78 -10.30 6.60
N TYR A 108 -4.70 -9.64 7.01
CA TYR A 108 -3.48 -10.32 7.40
C TYR A 108 -3.75 -11.17 8.65
N ASP A 109 -4.46 -10.60 9.63
CA ASP A 109 -4.80 -11.33 10.85
C ASP A 109 -5.67 -12.55 10.52
N TYR A 110 -6.62 -12.38 9.64
CA TYR A 110 -7.48 -13.47 9.24
C TYR A 110 -6.67 -14.59 8.60
N MET A 111 -5.78 -14.24 7.69
CA MET A 111 -4.99 -15.23 6.99
C MET A 111 -4.05 -15.95 7.94
N LEU A 112 -3.45 -15.23 8.87
CA LEU A 112 -2.55 -15.86 9.83
C LEU A 112 -3.31 -16.83 10.73
N SER A 113 -4.51 -16.46 11.18
CA SER A 113 -5.25 -17.33 12.08
C SER A 113 -5.82 -18.55 11.37
N HIS A 114 -6.06 -18.45 10.06
CA HIS A 114 -6.64 -19.58 9.33
C HIS A 114 -5.62 -20.38 8.54
N ARG A 115 -4.40 -19.89 8.45
CA ARG A 115 -3.37 -20.60 7.73
C ARG A 115 -2.13 -20.75 8.59
N GLU A 116 -2.37 -21.11 9.85
CA GLU A 116 -1.34 -21.25 10.77
C GLU A 116 -0.39 -22.25 10.28
N GLY A 117 0.83 -22.04 10.30
CA GLY A 117 1.80 -22.97 9.82
C GLY A 117 2.18 -22.75 8.35
N ASP A 118 1.41 -21.94 7.67
CA ASP A 118 1.67 -21.68 6.27
C ASP A 118 2.62 -20.51 6.21
N ILE A 119 3.81 -20.71 5.75
CA ILE A 119 4.81 -19.67 5.81
C ILE A 119 4.88 -18.78 4.59
N VAL A 120 3.95 -18.91 3.67
CA VAL A 120 3.99 -18.08 2.49
C VAL A 120 3.80 -16.61 2.81
N PHE A 121 3.26 -16.29 4.00
CA PHE A 121 3.05 -14.91 4.36
C PHE A 121 4.22 -14.32 5.12
N GLU A 122 5.23 -15.11 5.41
CA GLU A 122 6.35 -14.60 6.16
C GLU A 122 7.29 -13.91 5.18
N GLY A 123 7.70 -12.72 5.50
CA GLY A 123 8.60 -11.98 4.62
C GLY A 123 8.70 -10.55 5.09
N SER A 124 9.32 -9.71 4.29
CA SER A 124 9.38 -8.29 4.57
C SER A 124 7.99 -7.72 4.38
N ARG A 125 7.78 -6.49 4.89
CA ARG A 125 6.48 -5.86 4.71
C ARG A 125 6.12 -5.80 3.25
N ASP A 126 7.07 -5.41 2.40
CA ASP A 126 6.79 -5.28 0.98
C ASP A 126 6.45 -6.60 0.36
N GLU A 127 7.12 -7.66 0.77
CA GLU A 127 6.83 -8.96 0.23
C GLU A 127 5.45 -9.44 0.63
N VAL A 128 5.07 -9.18 1.86
CA VAL A 128 3.75 -9.59 2.32
C VAL A 128 2.67 -8.80 1.60
N MET A 129 2.86 -7.50 1.46
CA MET A 129 1.86 -6.69 0.78
C MET A 129 1.76 -7.04 -0.69
N ALA A 130 2.88 -7.32 -1.33
CA ALA A 130 2.86 -7.72 -2.73
C ALA A 130 2.15 -9.06 -2.89
N PHE A 131 2.38 -9.98 -1.96
CA PHE A 131 1.71 -11.28 -2.01
C PHE A 131 0.20 -11.10 -1.87
N LEU A 132 -0.23 -10.24 -0.96
CA LEU A 132 -1.66 -10.01 -0.78
C LEU A 132 -2.28 -9.36 -2.02
N GLU A 133 -1.56 -8.44 -2.63
CA GLU A 133 -2.04 -7.81 -3.85
C GLU A 133 -2.19 -8.81 -4.97
N GLU A 134 -1.25 -9.69 -5.10
CA GLU A 134 -1.34 -10.73 -6.11
C GLU A 134 -2.52 -11.61 -5.90
N ARG A 135 -2.82 -11.97 -4.67
CA ARG A 135 -3.96 -12.80 -4.37
C ARG A 135 -5.26 -12.10 -4.65
N GLN A 136 -5.25 -10.76 -4.55
CA GLN A 136 -6.44 -10.01 -4.79
C GLN A 136 -6.66 -9.70 -6.24
N THR A 137 -5.65 -9.87 -7.07
CA THR A 137 -5.78 -9.61 -8.48
C THR A 137 -6.04 -10.92 -9.13
N PRO A 138 -7.23 -11.18 -9.53
CA PRO A 138 -7.56 -12.45 -10.05
C PRO A 138 -6.76 -12.65 -11.29
N GLU A 139 -6.32 -13.78 -11.50
CA GLU A 139 -5.62 -14.07 -12.57
C GLU A 139 -6.41 -13.94 -13.66
N ALA A 140 -7.13 -13.43 -13.52
CA ALA A 140 -8.12 -13.16 -14.45
C ALA A 140 -7.69 -13.51 -15.45
#